data_a98b8abdae3d1d864d81605eb9f60127
#
_entry.id   a98b8abdae3d1d864d81605eb9f60127
#
_cell.length_a   1.000
_cell.length_b   1.000
_cell.length_c   1.000
_cell.angle_alpha   90.00
_cell.angle_beta   90.00
_cell.angle_gamma   90.00
#
_symmetry.space_group_name_H-M   'P 1'
#
loop_
_entity.id
_entity.type
_entity.pdbx_description
1 polymer ?
#
loop_
_entity_poly.entity_id
_entity_poly.type
_entity_poly.pdbx_seq_one_letter_code
_entity_poly.pdbx_strand_id
1 'polypeptide(L)'
;MKNTIKYLILLIIYLVCGVNLQAQNYTFRNVVMSDGLSGLLVNAIYKDSEGFVWLGTDNCLDRFDGVKVRHYEFRGVDSGRKKRVNCITETADNQLWVGNGIGLWRLNRANGQLERIVPEKIDFAVNTLLPDGDILYI
;
A
#
# COMPACT_ATOMS: atom_id res chain seq x y z
N MET A 1 -18.06 11.37 -57.89
CA MET A 1 -17.05 10.45 -57.26
C MET A 1 -16.14 11.12 -56.20
N LYS A 2 -15.52 12.27 -56.48
CA LYS A 2 -14.61 12.92 -55.48
C LYS A 2 -15.31 13.32 -54.16
N ASN A 3 -16.55 13.79 -54.20
CA ASN A 3 -17.28 14.22 -53.01
C ASN A 3 -17.78 13.06 -52.15
N THR A 4 -18.13 11.92 -52.75
CA THR A 4 -18.56 10.70 -52.02
C THR A 4 -17.44 10.11 -51.19
N ILE A 5 -16.21 10.11 -51.73
CA ILE A 5 -15.01 9.63 -51.02
C ILE A 5 -14.71 10.55 -49.82
N LYS A 6 -14.87 11.86 -49.98
CA LYS A 6 -14.66 12.84 -48.89
C LYS A 6 -15.64 12.62 -47.71
N TYR A 7 -16.90 12.36 -47.99
CA TYR A 7 -17.89 12.08 -46.94
C TYR A 7 -17.68 10.72 -46.28
N LEU A 8 -17.22 9.74 -47.05
CA LEU A 8 -16.88 8.42 -46.51
C LEU A 8 -15.68 8.51 -45.52
N ILE A 9 -14.66 9.27 -45.86
CA ILE A 9 -13.50 9.52 -45.00
C ILE A 9 -13.92 10.27 -43.70
N LEU A 10 -14.79 11.30 -43.83
CA LEU A 10 -15.32 12.03 -42.69
C LEU A 10 -16.15 11.12 -41.75
N LEU A 11 -16.95 10.21 -42.32
CA LEU A 11 -17.73 9.24 -41.57
C LEU A 11 -16.85 8.26 -40.81
N ILE A 12 -15.78 7.79 -41.45
CA ILE A 12 -14.77 6.88 -40.82
C ILE A 12 -14.05 7.61 -39.67
N ILE A 13 -13.64 8.86 -39.88
CA ILE A 13 -13.00 9.69 -38.83
C ILE A 13 -13.98 9.89 -37.66
N TYR A 14 -15.25 10.18 -37.92
CA TYR A 14 -16.28 10.33 -36.88
C TYR A 14 -16.52 9.04 -36.10
N LEU A 15 -16.53 7.86 -36.78
CA LEU A 15 -16.63 6.55 -36.17
C LEU A 15 -15.40 6.20 -35.32
N VAL A 16 -14.21 6.56 -35.76
CA VAL A 16 -12.95 6.29 -35.03
C VAL A 16 -12.79 7.25 -33.85
N CYS A 17 -13.17 8.51 -33.97
CA CYS A 17 -13.14 9.48 -32.86
C CYS A 17 -14.25 9.27 -31.82
N GLY A 18 -15.33 8.52 -32.18
CA GLY A 18 -16.42 8.18 -31.25
C GLY A 18 -16.07 7.09 -30.22
N VAL A 19 -14.83 6.57 -30.21
CA VAL A 19 -14.43 5.46 -29.34
C VAL A 19 -13.99 5.97 -27.98
N ASN A 20 -14.89 5.81 -27.02
CA ASN A 20 -14.57 5.60 -25.59
C ASN A 20 -13.89 6.72 -24.80
N LEU A 21 -14.60 7.78 -24.54
CA LEU A 21 -14.45 8.51 -23.28
C LEU A 21 -15.11 7.67 -22.16
N GLN A 22 -14.43 6.63 -21.70
CA GLN A 22 -14.79 5.99 -20.43
C GLN A 22 -14.37 6.94 -19.31
N ALA A 23 -15.32 7.67 -18.75
CA ALA A 23 -15.11 8.34 -17.48
C ALA A 23 -14.85 7.26 -16.43
N GLN A 24 -13.64 7.23 -15.86
CA GLN A 24 -13.33 6.38 -14.73
C GLN A 24 -14.12 6.88 -13.52
N ASN A 25 -15.13 6.13 -13.12
CA ASN A 25 -15.84 6.37 -11.88
C ASN A 25 -14.99 5.84 -10.73
N TYR A 26 -14.37 6.73 -9.95
CA TYR A 26 -13.71 6.38 -8.71
C TYR A 26 -14.75 6.16 -7.62
N THR A 27 -14.74 4.98 -7.02
CA THR A 27 -15.52 4.69 -5.82
C THR A 27 -14.63 4.87 -4.60
N PHE A 28 -15.01 5.75 -3.69
CA PHE A 28 -14.29 5.96 -2.43
C PHE A 28 -14.92 5.10 -1.34
N ARG A 29 -14.09 4.36 -0.60
CA ARG A 29 -14.48 3.63 0.59
C ARG A 29 -13.66 4.14 1.77
N ASN A 30 -14.33 4.60 2.79
CA ASN A 30 -13.70 4.95 4.05
C ASN A 30 -13.60 3.70 4.93
N VAL A 31 -12.44 3.45 5.48
CA VAL A 31 -12.21 2.45 6.53
C VAL A 31 -12.00 3.23 7.83
N VAL A 32 -12.84 2.99 8.80
CA VAL A 32 -12.89 3.76 10.06
C VAL A 32 -12.74 2.86 11.28
N MET A 33 -12.66 3.44 12.46
CA MET A 33 -12.51 2.71 13.73
C MET A 33 -13.63 1.67 13.97
N SER A 34 -14.85 1.93 13.50
CA SER A 34 -15.95 0.97 13.58
C SER A 34 -15.73 -0.26 12.69
N ASP A 35 -14.89 -0.17 11.67
CA ASP A 35 -14.47 -1.30 10.82
C ASP A 35 -13.29 -2.07 11.44
N GLY A 36 -12.79 -1.61 12.58
CA GLY A 36 -11.74 -2.26 13.35
C GLY A 36 -10.34 -1.69 13.17
N LEU A 37 -10.17 -0.43 12.68
CA LEU A 37 -8.86 0.21 12.65
C LEU A 37 -8.26 0.34 14.05
N SER A 38 -6.97 0.10 14.18
CA SER A 38 -6.24 0.18 15.45
C SER A 38 -5.90 1.60 15.89
N GLY A 39 -5.91 2.56 14.98
CA GLY A 39 -5.57 3.96 15.23
C GLY A 39 -6.37 4.92 14.38
N LEU A 40 -6.44 6.18 14.81
CA LEU A 40 -7.17 7.24 14.10
C LEU A 40 -6.39 7.83 12.92
N LEU A 41 -5.06 7.75 12.98
CA LEU A 41 -4.19 8.31 11.95
C LEU A 41 -3.59 7.18 11.10
N VAL A 42 -3.94 7.16 9.82
CA VAL A 42 -3.32 6.28 8.82
C VAL A 42 -2.21 7.07 8.14
N ASN A 43 -0.97 6.65 8.31
CA ASN A 43 0.22 7.33 7.77
C ASN A 43 0.76 6.66 6.51
N ALA A 44 0.47 5.37 6.33
CA ALA A 44 0.91 4.59 5.17
C ALA A 44 -0.20 3.66 4.70
N ILE A 45 -0.33 3.52 3.39
CA ILE A 45 -1.24 2.56 2.74
C ILE A 45 -0.45 1.82 1.67
N TYR A 46 -0.59 0.51 1.66
CA TYR A 46 0.04 -0.35 0.67
C TYR A 46 -0.89 -1.51 0.30
N LYS A 47 -0.97 -1.84 -0.99
CA LYS A 47 -1.69 -3.04 -1.44
C LYS A 47 -0.66 -4.07 -1.86
N ASP A 48 -0.67 -5.24 -1.20
CA ASP A 48 0.27 -6.31 -1.50
C ASP A 48 -0.11 -7.13 -2.74
N SER A 49 0.80 -8.01 -3.15
CA SER A 49 0.62 -8.89 -4.30
C SER A 49 -0.52 -9.90 -4.14
N GLU A 50 -0.92 -10.21 -2.90
CA GLU A 50 -2.05 -11.07 -2.58
C GLU A 50 -3.40 -10.33 -2.61
N GLY A 51 -3.36 -8.99 -2.75
CA GLY A 51 -4.53 -8.13 -2.85
C GLY A 51 -5.03 -7.56 -1.52
N PHE A 52 -4.35 -7.84 -0.39
CA PHE A 52 -4.66 -7.23 0.90
C PHE A 52 -4.22 -5.77 0.95
N VAL A 53 -4.99 -4.95 1.63
CA VAL A 53 -4.64 -3.56 1.89
C VAL A 53 -4.05 -3.45 3.29
N TRP A 54 -2.82 -2.99 3.35
CA TRP A 54 -2.09 -2.74 4.59
C TRP A 54 -2.19 -1.26 4.95
N LEU A 55 -2.52 -1.01 6.21
CA LEU A 55 -2.75 0.33 6.76
C LEU A 55 -1.78 0.53 7.93
N GLY A 56 -0.87 1.45 7.74
CA GLY A 56 0.07 1.83 8.79
C GLY A 56 -0.53 2.93 9.65
N THR A 57 -0.85 2.61 10.89
CA THR A 57 -1.45 3.58 11.83
C THR A 57 -0.43 4.16 12.80
N ASP A 58 -0.87 5.04 13.66
CA ASP A 58 -0.10 5.58 14.79
C ASP A 58 0.08 4.55 15.92
N ASN A 59 -0.61 3.41 15.85
CA ASN A 59 -0.65 2.40 16.89
C ASN A 59 -0.02 1.06 16.48
N CYS A 60 -0.38 0.52 15.32
CA CYS A 60 0.15 -0.73 14.79
C CYS A 60 0.02 -0.83 13.26
N LEU A 61 0.35 -1.98 12.71
CA LEU A 61 0.11 -2.33 11.32
C LEU A 61 -1.22 -3.09 11.22
N ASP A 62 -2.12 -2.59 10.41
CA ASP A 62 -3.43 -3.20 10.14
C ASP A 62 -3.46 -3.81 8.74
N ARG A 63 -4.09 -4.97 8.60
CA ARG A 63 -4.39 -5.59 7.31
C ARG A 63 -5.89 -5.68 7.08
N PHE A 64 -6.35 -5.11 6.00
CA PHE A 64 -7.74 -5.16 5.57
C PHE A 64 -7.92 -6.13 4.40
N ASP A 65 -8.82 -7.08 4.52
CA ASP A 65 -9.13 -8.10 3.51
C ASP A 65 -10.36 -7.76 2.64
N GLY A 66 -10.89 -6.54 2.78
CA GLY A 66 -12.14 -6.11 2.14
C GLY A 66 -13.35 -6.16 3.06
N VAL A 67 -13.29 -6.89 4.17
CA VAL A 67 -14.38 -7.08 5.13
C VAL A 67 -13.94 -6.79 6.56
N LYS A 68 -12.79 -7.31 6.97
CA LYS A 68 -12.28 -7.27 8.34
C LYS A 68 -10.88 -6.66 8.40
N VAL A 69 -10.57 -6.05 9.53
CA VAL A 69 -9.23 -5.59 9.87
C VAL A 69 -8.57 -6.56 10.83
N ARG A 70 -7.34 -6.95 10.56
CA ARG A 70 -6.48 -7.72 11.46
C ARG A 70 -5.29 -6.89 11.87
N HIS A 71 -4.96 -6.90 13.17
CA HIS A 71 -3.85 -6.13 13.75
C HIS A 71 -2.58 -6.95 13.85
N TYR A 72 -1.45 -6.28 13.61
CA TYR A 72 -0.10 -6.82 13.77
C TYR A 72 0.69 -5.89 14.68
N GLU A 73 1.01 -6.39 15.88
CA GLU A 73 1.68 -5.60 16.92
C GLU A 73 3.21 -5.70 16.81
N PHE A 74 3.88 -4.61 17.13
CA PHE A 74 5.33 -4.55 17.28
C PHE A 74 5.71 -5.06 18.67
N ARG A 75 6.10 -6.34 18.77
CA ARG A 75 6.47 -6.98 20.03
C ARG A 75 7.82 -6.50 20.55
N GLY A 76 7.98 -6.47 21.88
CA GLY A 76 9.23 -6.07 22.52
C GLY A 76 9.52 -4.57 22.45
N VAL A 77 8.51 -3.78 22.11
CA VAL A 77 8.60 -2.32 22.11
C VAL A 77 7.89 -1.77 23.33
N ASP A 78 8.61 -1.02 24.15
CA ASP A 78 8.05 -0.35 25.31
C ASP A 78 6.95 0.63 24.89
N SER A 79 5.88 0.72 25.70
CA SER A 79 4.70 1.55 25.45
C SER A 79 4.99 3.05 25.29
N GLY A 80 6.18 3.52 25.67
CA GLY A 80 6.62 4.91 25.52
C GLY A 80 7.26 5.24 24.17
N ARG A 81 7.57 4.25 23.32
CA ARG A 81 8.15 4.48 21.99
C ARG A 81 7.06 4.53 20.93
N LYS A 82 7.19 5.45 20.01
CA LYS A 82 6.25 5.63 18.91
C LYS A 82 6.21 4.41 18.01
N LYS A 83 5.15 3.62 18.10
CA LYS A 83 4.88 2.46 17.22
C LYS A 83 4.34 2.88 15.85
N ARG A 84 4.26 4.18 15.61
CA ARG A 84 3.72 4.75 14.39
C ARG A 84 4.41 4.18 13.16
N VAL A 85 3.61 3.57 12.29
CA VAL A 85 4.09 3.10 10.97
C VAL A 85 4.24 4.30 10.05
N ASN A 86 5.42 4.43 9.44
CA ASN A 86 5.72 5.52 8.51
C ASN A 86 5.63 5.08 7.05
N CYS A 87 6.05 3.84 6.75
CA CYS A 87 6.08 3.31 5.39
C CYS A 87 5.89 1.80 5.38
N ILE A 88 5.37 1.30 4.27
CA ILE A 88 5.12 -0.12 4.02
C ILE A 88 5.51 -0.40 2.57
N THR A 89 6.18 -1.51 2.31
CA THR A 89 6.47 -1.98 0.96
C THR A 89 6.57 -3.50 0.91
N GLU A 90 6.53 -4.06 -0.30
CA GLU A 90 6.76 -5.48 -0.56
C GLU A 90 7.89 -5.63 -1.56
N THR A 91 8.80 -6.55 -1.32
CA THR A 91 9.88 -6.91 -2.24
C THR A 91 9.43 -7.98 -3.24
N ALA A 92 10.18 -8.21 -4.30
CA ALA A 92 9.83 -9.13 -5.39
C ALA A 92 9.64 -10.59 -4.91
N ASP A 93 10.23 -10.96 -3.80
CA ASP A 93 10.06 -12.25 -3.11
C ASP A 93 8.81 -12.32 -2.20
N ASN A 94 7.88 -11.37 -2.34
CA ASN A 94 6.63 -11.24 -1.57
C ASN A 94 6.88 -11.00 -0.07
N GLN A 95 8.04 -10.46 0.30
CA GLN A 95 8.33 -10.13 1.68
C GLN A 95 7.81 -8.72 2.02
N LEU A 96 6.93 -8.62 3.02
CA LEU A 96 6.42 -7.33 3.48
C LEU A 96 7.37 -6.69 4.49
N TRP A 97 7.70 -5.43 4.23
CA TRP A 97 8.58 -4.60 5.05
C TRP A 97 7.84 -3.39 5.59
N VAL A 98 8.14 -3.05 6.82
CA VAL A 98 7.48 -1.96 7.54
C VAL A 98 8.52 -1.11 8.23
N GLY A 99 8.50 0.18 7.94
CA GLY A 99 9.30 1.18 8.62
C GLY A 99 8.50 1.93 9.68
N ASN A 100 9.08 2.12 10.84
CA ASN A 100 8.47 2.90 11.92
C ASN A 100 9.49 3.79 12.65
N GLY A 101 9.05 4.47 13.70
CA GLY A 101 9.89 5.40 14.48
C GLY A 101 11.05 4.75 15.26
N ILE A 102 11.16 3.43 15.24
CA ILE A 102 12.17 2.66 15.99
C ILE A 102 12.93 1.64 15.15
N GLY A 103 12.67 1.59 13.85
CA GLY A 103 13.45 0.75 12.94
C GLY A 103 12.67 0.09 11.83
N LEU A 104 13.31 -0.91 11.24
CA LEU A 104 12.81 -1.74 10.16
C LEU A 104 12.26 -3.07 10.69
N TRP A 105 11.11 -3.46 10.16
CA TRP A 105 10.42 -4.69 10.51
C TRP A 105 10.07 -5.50 9.26
N ARG A 106 10.04 -6.80 9.40
CA ARG A 106 9.64 -7.74 8.38
C ARG A 106 8.48 -8.59 8.89
N LEU A 107 7.47 -8.78 8.05
CA LEU A 107 6.38 -9.70 8.38
C LEU A 107 6.80 -11.13 8.10
N ASN A 108 6.84 -11.96 9.13
CA ASN A 108 6.93 -13.40 8.95
C ASN A 108 5.54 -13.94 8.62
N ARG A 109 5.29 -14.27 7.35
CA ARG A 109 3.98 -14.74 6.89
C ARG A 109 3.59 -16.11 7.46
N ALA A 110 4.54 -16.94 7.86
CA ALA A 110 4.29 -18.27 8.39
C ALA A 110 3.64 -18.23 9.78
N ASN A 111 4.07 -17.32 10.65
CA ASN A 111 3.54 -17.18 12.00
C ASN A 111 2.73 -15.90 12.22
N GLY A 112 2.68 -15.00 11.24
CA GLY A 112 1.96 -13.74 11.31
C GLY A 112 2.55 -12.75 12.31
N GLN A 113 3.87 -12.78 12.55
CA GLN A 113 4.53 -11.89 13.49
C GLN A 113 5.45 -10.91 12.78
N LEU A 114 5.51 -9.69 13.32
CA LEU A 114 6.49 -8.69 12.91
C LEU A 114 7.82 -8.95 13.64
N GLU A 115 8.85 -9.15 12.86
CA GLU A 115 10.23 -9.36 13.33
C GLU A 115 11.03 -8.09 13.09
N ARG A 116 11.66 -7.58 14.14
CA ARG A 116 12.52 -6.41 14.02
C ARG A 116 13.83 -6.80 13.36
N ILE A 117 14.16 -6.15 12.27
CA ILE A 117 15.44 -6.29 11.59
C ILE A 117 16.36 -5.20 12.15
N VAL A 118 17.24 -5.59 13.03
CA VAL A 118 18.19 -4.67 13.68
C VAL A 118 19.53 -4.82 12.98
N PRO A 119 20.05 -3.78 12.31
CA PRO A 119 21.50 -3.66 12.22
C PRO A 119 22.01 -3.42 13.64
N GLU A 120 22.99 -4.20 14.09
CA GLU A 120 23.55 -4.07 15.43
C GLU A 120 23.88 -2.59 15.72
N LYS A 121 23.20 -1.98 16.69
CA LYS A 121 23.46 -0.66 17.28
C LYS A 121 22.71 0.60 16.79
N ILE A 122 21.74 0.55 15.92
CA ILE A 122 21.10 1.81 15.50
C ILE A 122 19.57 1.77 15.67
N ASP A 123 19.07 2.44 16.71
CA ASP A 123 17.67 2.86 16.80
C ASP A 123 17.51 4.09 15.87
N PHE A 124 17.03 3.91 14.65
CA PHE A 124 16.69 5.01 13.75
C PHE A 124 15.27 4.87 13.24
N ALA A 125 14.63 6.03 13.01
CA ALA A 125 13.32 6.04 12.38
C ALA A 125 13.46 5.72 10.89
N VAL A 126 12.69 4.75 10.41
CA VAL A 126 12.56 4.47 8.98
C VAL A 126 11.34 5.20 8.47
N ASN A 127 11.56 6.17 7.57
CA ASN A 127 10.51 7.05 7.06
C ASN A 127 10.06 6.69 5.64
N THR A 128 10.93 6.02 4.88
CA THR A 128 10.63 5.58 3.53
C THR A 128 11.35 4.29 3.22
N LEU A 129 10.81 3.51 2.30
CA LEU A 129 11.38 2.26 1.80
C LEU A 129 11.24 2.24 0.28
N LEU A 130 12.30 1.84 -0.41
CA LEU A 130 12.29 1.66 -1.85
C LEU A 130 12.90 0.30 -2.19
N PRO A 131 12.10 -0.68 -2.64
CA PRO A 131 12.62 -1.94 -3.16
C PRO A 131 13.16 -1.76 -4.58
N ASP A 132 14.33 -2.34 -4.86
CA ASP A 132 14.94 -2.37 -6.18
C ASP A 132 15.65 -3.72 -6.39
N GLY A 133 14.98 -4.66 -7.03
CA GLY A 133 15.43 -6.04 -7.14
C GLY A 133 15.66 -6.67 -5.75
N ASP A 134 16.89 -7.07 -5.49
CA ASP A 134 17.31 -7.68 -4.21
C ASP A 134 17.76 -6.65 -3.17
N ILE A 135 17.69 -5.37 -3.48
CA ILE A 135 18.12 -4.27 -2.61
C ILE A 135 16.88 -3.56 -2.03
N LEU A 136 16.92 -3.30 -0.74
CA LEU A 136 15.95 -2.46 -0.06
C LEU A 136 16.65 -1.19 0.45
N TYR A 137 16.36 -0.06 -0.18
CA TYR A 137 16.83 1.25 0.27
C TYR A 137 15.96 1.76 1.42
N ILE A 138 16.63 2.34 2.43
CA ILE A 138 16.02 2.79 3.69
C ILE A 138 16.32 4.27 3.90
#